data_f4cc0d5dca5f8677a8f2db01b9582dc3
#
_entry.id   f4cc0d5dca5f8677a8f2db01b9582dc3
#
_cell.length_a   1.000
_cell.length_b   1.000
_cell.length_c   1.000
_cell.angle_alpha   90.00
_cell.angle_beta   90.00
_cell.angle_gamma   90.00
#
_symmetry.space_group_name_H-M   'P 1'
#
loop_
_entity.id
_entity.type
_entity.pdbx_description
1 polymer ?
#
loop_
_entity_poly.entity_id
_entity_poly.type
_entity_poly.pdbx_seq_one_letter_code
_entity_poly.pdbx_strand_id
1 'polypeptide(L)'
;MAEVARAAAGWDVELSDEVVRWYVRLGPRDRAYADRALDRLASTGSALRMPHSRSLGEGLHELRLTCEGVSRRITYAFGEGREVTMLTTYRKERERERHEVDRAHRARARTKVQERPMERTR
;
A
#
# COMPACT_ATOMS: atom_id res chain seq x y z
N MET A 1 3.44 6.32 -11.16
CA MET A 1 3.22 6.25 -9.72
C MET A 1 3.78 7.48 -9.03
N ALA A 2 3.24 7.78 -7.88
CA ALA A 2 3.68 8.92 -7.10
C ALA A 2 4.32 8.47 -5.80
N GLU A 3 5.29 9.23 -5.36
CA GLU A 3 5.99 9.00 -4.11
C GLU A 3 5.48 10.03 -3.10
N VAL A 4 4.88 9.58 -2.00
CA VAL A 4 4.19 10.47 -1.08
C VAL A 4 4.83 10.55 0.29
N ALA A 5 5.38 9.45 0.76
CA ALA A 5 5.92 9.39 2.11
C ALA A 5 7.21 8.64 2.14
N ARG A 6 8.18 9.19 2.86
CA ARG A 6 9.41 8.47 3.15
C ARG A 6 10.16 9.18 4.26
N ALA A 7 10.85 8.38 5.04
CA ALA A 7 11.75 8.88 6.06
C ALA A 7 13.16 8.93 5.49
N ALA A 8 13.99 9.82 6.02
CA ALA A 8 15.35 9.98 5.54
C ALA A 8 16.16 8.69 5.55
N ALA A 9 15.96 7.85 6.55
CA ALA A 9 16.67 6.57 6.66
C ALA A 9 15.70 5.40 6.53
N GLY A 10 14.56 5.63 5.91
CA GLY A 10 13.49 4.66 5.90
C GLY A 10 13.31 3.97 4.57
N TRP A 11 12.07 3.59 4.34
CA TRP A 11 11.65 2.87 3.15
C TRP A 11 11.02 3.82 2.16
N ASP A 12 11.22 3.55 0.88
CA ASP A 12 10.61 4.32 -0.19
C ASP A 12 9.23 3.76 -0.47
N VAL A 13 8.22 4.59 -0.29
CA VAL A 13 6.83 4.18 -0.48
C VAL A 13 6.30 4.77 -1.77
N GLU A 14 5.90 3.90 -2.69
CA GLU A 14 5.30 4.30 -3.95
C GLU A 14 3.84 3.91 -3.97
N LEU A 15 3.02 4.77 -4.58
CA LEU A 15 1.58 4.52 -4.68
C LEU A 15 1.22 4.11 -6.11
N SER A 16 0.42 3.06 -6.23
CA SER A 16 -0.16 2.69 -7.50
C SER A 16 -1.14 3.78 -7.96
N ASP A 17 -1.55 3.71 -9.22
CA ASP A 17 -2.53 4.66 -9.75
C ASP A 17 -3.82 4.65 -8.94
N GLU A 18 -4.28 3.48 -8.55
CA GLU A 18 -5.50 3.36 -7.74
C GLU A 18 -5.35 4.10 -6.42
N VAL A 19 -4.24 3.91 -5.74
CA VAL A 19 -4.03 4.52 -4.43
C VAL A 19 -3.83 6.03 -4.58
N VAL A 20 -3.14 6.46 -5.63
CA VAL A 20 -2.99 7.89 -5.93
C VAL A 20 -4.37 8.54 -6.12
N ARG A 21 -5.23 7.92 -6.92
CA ARG A 21 -6.57 8.48 -7.19
C ARG A 21 -7.37 8.66 -5.91
N TRP A 22 -7.29 7.69 -5.01
CA TRP A 22 -7.93 7.83 -3.71
C TRP A 22 -7.30 8.94 -2.89
N TYR A 23 -5.99 8.96 -2.81
CA TYR A 23 -5.25 9.88 -1.95
C TYR A 23 -5.48 11.35 -2.34
N VAL A 24 -5.44 11.66 -3.62
CA VAL A 24 -5.56 13.05 -4.07
C VAL A 24 -6.96 13.62 -3.86
N ARG A 25 -7.97 12.78 -3.65
CA ARG A 25 -9.33 13.23 -3.38
C ARG A 25 -9.58 13.56 -1.93
N LEU A 26 -8.67 13.20 -1.04
CA LEU A 26 -8.86 13.40 0.38
C LEU A 26 -8.78 14.88 0.73
N GLY A 27 -9.66 15.31 1.62
CA GLY A 27 -9.56 16.63 2.20
C GLY A 27 -8.38 16.70 3.15
N PRO A 28 -8.03 17.92 3.64
CA PRO A 28 -6.82 18.08 4.45
C PRO A 28 -6.77 17.21 5.71
N ARG A 29 -7.90 17.06 6.38
CA ARG A 29 -7.97 16.27 7.61
C ARG A 29 -7.70 14.79 7.34
N ASP A 30 -8.37 14.25 6.33
CA ASP A 30 -8.23 12.84 6.01
C ASP A 30 -6.87 12.55 5.39
N ARG A 31 -6.34 13.50 4.64
CA ARG A 31 -4.99 13.37 4.10
C ARG A 31 -3.96 13.29 5.23
N ALA A 32 -4.16 14.05 6.31
CA ALA A 32 -3.25 13.97 7.45
C ALA A 32 -3.27 12.58 8.08
N TYR A 33 -4.44 11.94 8.17
CA TYR A 33 -4.52 10.58 8.68
C TYR A 33 -3.80 9.59 7.76
N ALA A 34 -4.01 9.74 6.46
CA ALA A 34 -3.35 8.88 5.47
C ALA A 34 -1.83 9.08 5.53
N ASP A 35 -1.39 10.31 5.62
CA ASP A 35 0.04 10.61 5.69
C ASP A 35 0.69 9.99 6.91
N ARG A 36 0.02 10.06 8.07
CA ARG A 36 0.58 9.44 9.28
C ARG A 36 0.73 7.94 9.13
N ALA A 37 -0.25 7.28 8.50
CA ALA A 37 -0.17 5.84 8.30
C ALA A 37 0.96 5.49 7.34
N LEU A 38 1.10 6.24 6.26
CA LEU A 38 2.16 6.02 5.27
C LEU A 38 3.54 6.34 5.87
N ASP A 39 3.65 7.40 6.65
CA ASP A 39 4.89 7.76 7.31
C ASP A 39 5.33 6.68 8.30
N ARG A 40 4.38 6.11 9.03
CA ARG A 40 4.67 5.03 9.96
C ARG A 40 5.24 3.82 9.21
N LEU A 41 4.62 3.48 8.09
CA LEU A 41 5.13 2.39 7.27
C LEU A 41 6.51 2.72 6.72
N ALA A 42 6.71 3.94 6.23
CA ALA A 42 8.00 4.35 5.69
C ALA A 42 9.11 4.30 6.75
N SER A 43 8.78 4.59 8.00
CA SER A 43 9.77 4.56 9.09
C SER A 43 10.04 3.15 9.58
N THR A 44 9.02 2.31 9.65
CA THR A 44 9.09 1.01 10.30
C THR A 44 9.31 -0.13 9.31
N GLY A 45 8.78 0.02 8.09
CA GLY A 45 8.98 -0.96 7.04
C GLY A 45 8.45 -2.34 7.42
N SER A 46 9.27 -3.34 7.17
CA SER A 46 8.86 -4.73 7.38
C SER A 46 8.64 -5.09 8.85
N ALA A 47 9.02 -4.24 9.77
CA ALA A 47 8.78 -4.48 11.20
C ALA A 47 7.40 -4.03 11.66
N LEU A 48 6.64 -3.35 10.81
CA LEU A 48 5.32 -2.85 11.19
C LEU A 48 4.36 -4.02 11.46
N ARG A 49 3.62 -3.92 12.56
CA ARG A 49 2.74 -4.99 13.05
C ARG A 49 1.39 -4.42 13.45
N MET A 50 0.47 -5.32 13.84
CA MET A 50 -0.81 -4.91 14.39
C MET A 50 -0.63 -3.87 15.50
N PRO A 51 -1.53 -2.93 15.63
CA PRO A 51 -2.80 -2.81 14.89
C PRO A 51 -2.68 -2.09 13.54
N HIS A 52 -1.47 -1.69 13.16
CA HIS A 52 -1.26 -0.84 11.98
C HIS A 52 -1.11 -1.62 10.68
N SER A 53 -0.64 -2.85 10.77
CA SER A 53 -0.43 -3.68 9.60
C SER A 53 -0.72 -5.15 9.91
N ARG A 54 -1.20 -5.88 8.91
CA ARG A 54 -1.46 -7.31 9.03
C ARG A 54 -0.99 -8.00 7.76
N SER A 55 -0.38 -9.18 7.92
CA SER A 55 -0.01 -10.00 6.78
C SER A 55 -1.26 -10.68 6.22
N LEU A 56 -1.36 -10.70 4.90
CA LEU A 56 -2.43 -11.40 4.18
C LEU A 56 -1.93 -12.70 3.55
N GLY A 57 -0.66 -13.04 3.80
CA GLY A 57 -0.05 -14.22 3.23
C GLY A 57 0.66 -13.92 1.92
N GLU A 58 1.60 -14.79 1.56
CA GLU A 58 2.32 -14.73 0.30
C GLU A 58 3.02 -13.39 0.04
N GLY A 59 3.47 -12.74 1.10
CA GLY A 59 4.18 -11.47 0.96
C GLY A 59 3.29 -10.26 0.74
N LEU A 60 1.99 -10.42 0.81
CA LEU A 60 1.05 -9.34 0.72
C LEU A 60 0.65 -8.89 2.13
N HIS A 61 0.52 -7.59 2.32
CA HIS A 61 0.17 -6.99 3.61
C HIS A 61 -0.94 -5.98 3.45
N GLU A 62 -1.60 -5.65 4.55
CA GLU A 62 -2.57 -4.56 4.53
C GLU A 62 -2.20 -3.52 5.59
N LEU A 63 -2.18 -2.27 5.18
CA LEU A 63 -2.06 -1.14 6.08
C LEU A 63 -3.46 -0.77 6.55
N ARG A 64 -3.61 -0.56 7.85
CA ARG A 64 -4.91 -0.35 8.48
C ARG A 64 -4.99 1.05 9.03
N LEU A 65 -6.04 1.76 8.65
CA LEU A 65 -6.24 3.13 9.12
C LEU A 65 -7.71 3.47 9.14
N THR A 66 -8.05 4.51 9.88
CA THR A 66 -9.37 5.11 9.84
C THR A 66 -9.25 6.40 9.04
N CYS A 67 -10.07 6.54 8.03
CA CYS A 67 -10.02 7.67 7.13
C CYS A 67 -11.42 7.90 6.58
N GLU A 68 -11.83 9.15 6.46
CA GLU A 68 -13.19 9.48 6.02
C GLU A 68 -14.26 8.86 6.93
N GLY A 69 -13.91 8.71 8.22
CA GLY A 69 -14.83 8.15 9.20
C GLY A 69 -15.05 6.65 9.08
N VAL A 70 -14.29 5.96 8.24
CA VAL A 70 -14.45 4.52 8.03
C VAL A 70 -13.11 3.81 8.15
N SER A 71 -13.20 2.51 8.39
CA SER A 71 -12.02 1.66 8.37
C SER A 71 -11.57 1.46 6.92
N ARG A 72 -10.36 1.89 6.64
CA ARG A 72 -9.76 1.82 5.30
C ARG A 72 -8.58 0.87 5.33
N ARG A 73 -8.40 0.16 4.23
CA ARG A 73 -7.26 -0.74 4.04
C ARG A 73 -6.51 -0.34 2.78
N ILE A 74 -5.19 -0.43 2.85
CA ILE A 74 -4.33 -0.24 1.67
C ILE A 74 -3.41 -1.46 1.63
N THR A 75 -3.50 -2.24 0.57
CA THR A 75 -2.65 -3.42 0.45
C THR A 75 -1.28 -3.00 -0.08
N TYR A 76 -0.26 -3.72 0.35
CA TYR A 76 1.09 -3.40 -0.09
C TYR A 76 1.99 -4.62 -0.08
N ALA A 77 3.10 -4.50 -0.79
CA ALA A 77 4.13 -5.53 -0.84
C ALA A 77 5.49 -4.86 -0.86
N PHE A 78 6.49 -5.55 -0.35
CA PHE A 78 7.87 -5.08 -0.36
C PHE A 78 8.55 -5.51 -1.65
N GLY A 79 9.35 -4.60 -2.20
CA GLY A 79 10.21 -4.91 -3.32
C GLY A 79 11.65 -5.07 -2.87
N GLU A 80 12.57 -4.96 -3.79
CA GLU A 80 13.98 -5.07 -3.48
C GLU A 80 14.46 -3.86 -2.69
N GLY A 81 15.49 -4.08 -1.89
CA GLY A 81 16.01 -3.01 -1.05
C GLY A 81 14.94 -2.56 -0.07
N ARG A 82 14.76 -1.27 0.03
CA ARG A 82 13.77 -0.70 0.95
C ARG A 82 12.60 -0.10 0.21
N GLU A 83 12.07 -0.83 -0.75
CA GLU A 83 10.93 -0.38 -1.54
C GLU A 83 9.63 -0.99 -1.05
N VAL A 84 8.60 -0.17 -1.02
CA VAL A 84 7.23 -0.60 -0.68
C VAL A 84 6.31 -0.07 -1.75
N THR A 85 5.49 -0.94 -2.33
CA THR A 85 4.48 -0.53 -3.30
C THR A 85 3.10 -0.69 -2.69
N MET A 86 2.36 0.41 -2.61
CA MET A 86 0.96 0.40 -2.19
C MET A 86 0.12 0.04 -3.40
N LEU A 87 -0.66 -1.03 -3.32
CA LEU A 87 -1.27 -1.67 -4.49
C LEU A 87 -2.73 -1.31 -4.71
N THR A 88 -3.55 -1.56 -3.72
CA THR A 88 -4.99 -1.33 -3.82
C THR A 88 -5.49 -0.70 -2.53
N THR A 89 -6.65 -0.05 -2.60
CA THR A 89 -7.26 0.51 -1.40
C THR A 89 -8.76 0.27 -1.43
N TYR A 90 -9.35 0.06 -0.25
CA TYR A 90 -10.77 -0.21 -0.14
C TYR A 90 -11.27 0.06 1.27
N ARG A 91 -12.57 0.29 1.40
CA ARG A 91 -13.22 0.37 2.69
C ARG A 91 -13.37 -1.05 3.21
N LYS A 92 -13.08 -1.24 4.50
CA LYS A 92 -13.24 -2.57 5.08
C LYS A 92 -14.72 -2.94 5.09
N GLU A 93 -15.03 -4.09 4.47
CA GLU A 93 -16.35 -4.67 4.48
C GLU A 93 -16.20 -6.16 4.72
N ARG A 94 -16.90 -6.66 5.71
CA ARG A 94 -16.73 -8.03 6.19
C ARG A 94 -16.84 -9.07 5.07
N GLU A 95 -17.80 -8.89 4.18
CA GLU A 95 -18.12 -9.88 3.15
C GLU A 95 -17.23 -9.81 1.91
N ARG A 96 -16.42 -8.79 1.81
CA ARG A 96 -15.62 -8.55 0.60
C ARG A 96 -14.14 -8.74 0.80
N GLU A 97 -13.73 -9.14 1.99
CA GLU A 97 -12.30 -9.24 2.29
C GLU A 97 -11.56 -10.16 1.35
N ARG A 98 -12.11 -11.36 1.11
CA ARG A 98 -11.46 -12.31 0.20
C ARG A 98 -11.33 -11.75 -1.21
N HIS A 99 -12.39 -11.13 -1.69
CA HIS A 99 -12.37 -10.51 -3.01
C HIS A 99 -11.27 -9.45 -3.11
N GLU A 100 -11.13 -8.64 -2.09
CA GLU A 100 -10.12 -7.58 -2.10
C GLU A 100 -8.71 -8.15 -2.01
N VAL A 101 -8.50 -9.22 -1.25
CA VAL A 101 -7.20 -9.87 -1.20
C VAL A 101 -6.84 -10.43 -2.57
N ASP A 102 -7.79 -11.10 -3.23
CA ASP A 102 -7.54 -11.63 -4.58
C ASP A 102 -7.23 -10.51 -5.56
N ARG A 103 -7.96 -9.39 -5.46
CA ARG A 103 -7.71 -8.23 -6.31
C ARG A 103 -6.31 -7.67 -6.09
N ALA A 104 -5.86 -7.63 -4.84
CA ALA A 104 -4.53 -7.15 -4.51
C ALA A 104 -3.44 -8.05 -5.09
N HIS A 105 -3.64 -9.37 -5.03
CA HIS A 105 -2.69 -10.30 -5.63
C HIS A 105 -2.59 -10.09 -7.14
N ARG A 106 -3.72 -9.84 -7.80
CA ARG A 106 -3.72 -9.56 -9.24
C ARG A 106 -2.98 -8.27 -9.56
N ALA A 107 -3.20 -7.23 -8.75
CA ALA A 107 -2.51 -5.96 -8.95
C ALA A 107 -1.01 -6.11 -8.80
N ARG A 108 -0.60 -6.90 -7.80
CA ARG A 108 0.81 -7.18 -7.58
C ARG A 108 1.43 -7.93 -8.75
N ALA A 109 0.72 -8.92 -9.28
CA ALA A 109 1.20 -9.68 -10.42
C ALA A 109 1.38 -8.79 -11.65
N ARG A 110 0.45 -7.86 -11.90
CA ARG A 110 0.58 -6.91 -13.00
C ARG A 110 1.82 -6.04 -12.85
N THR A 111 2.10 -5.59 -11.66
CA THR A 111 3.29 -4.79 -11.39
C THR A 111 4.56 -5.56 -11.70
N LYS A 112 4.63 -6.80 -11.29
CA LYS A 112 5.78 -7.65 -11.58
C LYS A 112 5.96 -7.90 -13.07
N VAL A 113 4.86 -8.12 -13.76
CA VAL A 113 4.90 -8.33 -15.22
C VAL A 113 5.41 -7.09 -15.92
N GLN A 114 5.01 -5.93 -15.49
CA GLN A 114 5.47 -4.67 -16.09
C GLN A 114 6.96 -4.47 -15.91
N GLU A 115 7.53 -4.95 -14.84
CA GLU A 115 8.96 -4.82 -14.60
C GLU A 115 9.79 -5.82 -15.38
N ARG A 116 9.27 -7.02 -15.58
CA ARG A 116 10.01 -8.10 -16.23
C ARG A 116 10.42 -7.86 -17.68
N PRO A 117 9.58 -7.24 -18.50
CA PRO A 117 9.96 -7.06 -19.91
C PRO A 117 11.30 -6.39 -20.11
N MET A 118 11.69 -5.51 -19.22
CA MET A 118 12.97 -4.82 -19.33
C MET A 118 14.14 -5.77 -19.15
N GLU A 119 13.98 -6.75 -18.29
CA GLU A 119 15.04 -7.71 -18.05
C GLU A 119 15.22 -8.68 -19.22
N ARG A 120 14.15 -8.92 -19.94
CA ARG A 120 14.14 -9.90 -21.00
C ARG A 120 14.65 -9.39 -22.33
N THR A 121 14.79 -8.11 -22.44
CA THR A 121 15.24 -7.52 -23.70
C THR A 121 16.73 -7.65 -23.94
N ARG A 122 17.41 -8.23 -23.03
CA ARG A 122 18.84 -8.48 -23.21
C ARG A 122 19.13 -9.52 -24.26
#